data_19fb09eeab7c0d804274821b7ca58ded
#
_entry.id   19fb09eeab7c0d804274821b7ca58ded
#
_cell.length_a   1.000
_cell.length_b   1.000
_cell.length_c   1.000
_cell.angle_alpha   90.00
_cell.angle_beta   90.00
_cell.angle_gamma   90.00
#
_symmetry.space_group_name_H-M   'P 1'
#
loop_
_entity.id
_entity.type
_entity.pdbx_description
1 polymer ?
#
loop_
_entity_poly.entity_id
_entity_poly.type
_entity_poly.pdbx_seq_one_letter_code
_entity_poly.pdbx_strand_id
1 'polypeptide(L)'
;MAASSHHFMIKRRQFMTGMVAGSALAFTPLVRGRSPVSALPSPPASVSPAELARDEAFWREVAGYYDRTAGIVNLEHGYWGKMAHPVQAAYLDATRMVNAQNSFYARKDFDGDEKAARAQVADVLGVHEDEIVLTRNATEAIHNLIRQYRGLEPGDRVLLSDIDYPGFKPTMRWLEKGRGIRAVEVVLPTRATQAQIYEMYVQAFEANPSLHLMLITHASNQHGLVVPVARIAAEARRRGIDVICDAAQSWGLVDFRLEELGVDWAGFN
;
A
#
# COMPACT_ATOMS: atom_id res chain seq x y z
N MET A 1 18.21 28.62 -18.02
CA MET A 1 18.08 27.19 -18.32
C MET A 1 16.95 26.66 -17.45
N ALA A 2 15.79 26.44 -18.06
CA ALA A 2 14.58 26.01 -17.35
C ALA A 2 14.59 24.47 -17.28
N ALA A 3 14.78 23.92 -16.08
CA ALA A 3 14.66 22.48 -15.85
C ALA A 3 13.23 22.18 -15.39
N SER A 4 12.57 21.50 -16.23
CA SER A 4 11.36 20.70 -16.20
C SER A 4 10.85 20.29 -14.81
N SER A 5 9.81 20.99 -14.33
CA SER A 5 9.02 20.64 -13.13
C SER A 5 7.68 19.96 -13.48
N HIS A 6 7.63 19.09 -14.50
CA HIS A 6 6.36 18.66 -15.10
C HIS A 6 6.05 17.16 -14.95
N HIS A 7 6.40 16.47 -13.86
CA HIS A 7 6.14 15.01 -13.83
C HIS A 7 5.37 14.45 -12.64
N PHE A 8 4.66 15.23 -11.83
CA PHE A 8 4.15 14.69 -10.56
C PHE A 8 2.62 14.62 -10.37
N MET A 9 1.81 15.08 -11.29
CA MET A 9 0.33 15.06 -11.12
C MET A 9 -0.43 14.00 -11.93
N ILE A 10 0.24 13.13 -12.69
CA ILE A 10 -0.43 12.33 -13.73
C ILE A 10 -0.65 10.86 -13.31
N LYS A 11 0.00 10.35 -12.26
CA LYS A 11 0.11 8.91 -12.03
C LYS A 11 -1.11 8.21 -11.41
N ARG A 12 -1.99 8.90 -10.71
CA ARG A 12 -3.17 8.27 -10.06
C ARG A 12 -4.10 7.59 -11.07
N ARG A 13 -4.39 8.28 -12.17
CA ARG A 13 -5.25 7.75 -13.24
C ARG A 13 -4.54 6.66 -14.04
N GLN A 14 -3.21 6.71 -14.16
CA GLN A 14 -2.41 5.67 -14.82
C GLN A 14 -2.40 4.34 -14.08
N PHE A 15 -2.38 4.36 -12.74
CA PHE A 15 -2.48 3.13 -11.94
C PHE A 15 -3.81 2.40 -12.19
N MET A 16 -4.92 3.12 -12.17
CA MET A 16 -6.24 2.56 -12.53
C MET A 16 -6.22 1.94 -13.92
N THR A 17 -5.41 2.46 -14.85
CA THR A 17 -5.26 1.95 -16.21
C THR A 17 -4.44 0.66 -16.27
N GLY A 18 -3.38 0.54 -15.46
CA GLY A 18 -2.58 -0.68 -15.33
C GLY A 18 -3.43 -1.84 -14.79
N MET A 19 -4.23 -1.59 -13.77
CA MET A 19 -5.18 -2.57 -13.23
C MET A 19 -6.27 -2.99 -14.23
N VAL A 20 -6.65 -2.11 -15.15
CA VAL A 20 -7.73 -2.39 -16.12
C VAL A 20 -7.17 -2.94 -17.43
N ALA A 21 -5.97 -2.54 -17.85
CA ALA A 21 -5.35 -2.97 -19.13
C ALA A 21 -4.66 -4.37 -19.02
N GLY A 22 -4.24 -4.78 -17.83
CA GLY A 22 -3.59 -6.08 -17.61
C GLY A 22 -4.53 -7.24 -17.34
N SER A 23 -5.79 -7.00 -17.06
CA SER A 23 -6.72 -8.05 -16.68
C SER A 23 -8.12 -7.80 -17.21
N ALA A 24 -8.38 -8.26 -18.42
CA ALA A 24 -9.62 -8.98 -18.65
C ALA A 24 -9.51 -10.31 -17.86
N LEU A 25 -9.08 -10.27 -16.59
CA LEU A 25 -9.26 -11.36 -15.66
C LEU A 25 -10.78 -11.43 -15.45
N ALA A 26 -11.40 -12.36 -16.16
CA ALA A 26 -12.67 -12.87 -15.75
C ALA A 26 -12.52 -13.13 -14.25
N PHE A 27 -13.17 -12.32 -13.40
CA PHE A 27 -13.34 -12.61 -12.00
C PHE A 27 -14.01 -13.98 -11.96
N THR A 28 -13.20 -15.04 -11.95
CA THR A 28 -13.70 -16.35 -11.62
C THR A 28 -14.28 -16.21 -10.22
N PRO A 29 -15.56 -16.55 -10.03
CA PRO A 29 -16.16 -16.36 -8.73
C PRO A 29 -15.32 -17.11 -7.71
N LEU A 30 -14.75 -16.39 -6.76
CA LEU A 30 -13.95 -16.93 -5.65
C LEU A 30 -14.74 -17.93 -4.81
N VAL A 31 -16.05 -17.95 -4.96
CA VAL A 31 -16.96 -18.83 -4.22
C VAL A 31 -17.95 -19.48 -5.17
N ARG A 32 -17.98 -20.80 -5.19
CA ARG A 32 -18.98 -21.58 -5.95
C ARG A 32 -20.42 -21.12 -5.62
N GLY A 33 -21.16 -20.72 -6.63
CA GLY A 33 -22.56 -20.32 -6.52
C GLY A 33 -22.81 -18.82 -6.36
N ARG A 34 -21.79 -17.95 -6.47
CA ARG A 34 -21.98 -16.50 -6.50
C ARG A 34 -22.14 -15.96 -7.90
N SER A 35 -23.02 -14.96 -8.05
CA SER A 35 -23.07 -14.17 -9.27
C SER A 35 -21.73 -13.48 -9.50
N PRO A 36 -21.20 -13.47 -10.73
CA PRO A 36 -19.98 -12.73 -11.02
C PRO A 36 -20.18 -11.25 -10.66
N VAL A 37 -19.16 -10.65 -10.04
CA VAL A 37 -19.15 -9.21 -9.82
C VAL A 37 -19.24 -8.53 -11.18
N SER A 38 -20.23 -7.64 -11.37
CA SER A 38 -20.33 -6.88 -12.61
C SER A 38 -19.02 -6.14 -12.83
N ALA A 39 -18.43 -6.30 -14.01
CA ALA A 39 -17.16 -5.67 -14.32
C ALA A 39 -17.30 -4.15 -14.27
N LEU A 40 -16.30 -3.48 -13.69
CA LEU A 40 -16.13 -2.04 -13.86
C LEU A 40 -15.84 -1.73 -15.34
N PRO A 41 -16.09 -0.49 -15.83
CA PRO A 41 -15.78 -0.13 -17.19
C PRO A 41 -14.31 -0.43 -17.49
N SER A 42 -14.08 -1.16 -18.58
CA SER A 42 -12.72 -1.45 -19.04
C SER A 42 -12.27 -0.34 -20.01
N PRO A 43 -11.03 0.13 -19.91
CA PRO A 43 -10.51 1.09 -20.87
C PRO A 43 -10.51 0.47 -22.28
N PRO A 44 -10.79 1.26 -23.32
CA PRO A 44 -10.64 0.79 -24.69
C PRO A 44 -9.20 0.34 -24.95
N ALA A 45 -9.01 -0.82 -25.58
CA ALA A 45 -7.68 -1.41 -25.81
C ALA A 45 -6.76 -0.51 -26.67
N SER A 46 -7.33 0.43 -27.44
CA SER A 46 -6.60 1.33 -28.33
C SER A 46 -6.18 2.65 -27.66
N VAL A 47 -6.59 2.91 -26.41
CA VAL A 47 -6.33 4.19 -25.72
C VAL A 47 -5.13 4.03 -24.81
N SER A 48 -4.15 4.94 -24.96
CA SER A 48 -2.99 4.94 -24.08
C SER A 48 -3.34 5.37 -22.64
N PRO A 49 -2.56 4.98 -21.62
CA PRO A 49 -2.77 5.43 -20.23
C PRO A 49 -2.83 6.96 -20.08
N ALA A 50 -2.04 7.69 -20.85
CA ALA A 50 -2.00 9.14 -20.81
C ALA A 50 -3.26 9.79 -21.40
N GLU A 51 -3.83 9.20 -22.45
CA GLU A 51 -5.09 9.63 -23.05
C GLU A 51 -6.26 9.29 -22.13
N LEU A 52 -6.32 8.04 -21.61
CA LEU A 52 -7.35 7.62 -20.69
C LEU A 52 -7.36 8.48 -19.42
N ALA A 53 -6.18 8.87 -18.89
CA ALA A 53 -6.08 9.75 -17.73
C ALA A 53 -6.78 11.10 -17.91
N ARG A 54 -7.03 11.51 -19.16
CA ARG A 54 -7.70 12.78 -19.54
C ARG A 54 -9.13 12.58 -20.02
N ASP A 55 -9.58 11.35 -20.20
CA ASP A 55 -10.93 11.04 -20.64
C ASP A 55 -11.94 11.24 -19.50
N GLU A 56 -12.51 12.44 -19.44
CA GLU A 56 -13.51 12.80 -18.44
C GLU A 56 -14.83 12.01 -18.58
N ALA A 57 -15.13 11.50 -19.79
CA ALA A 57 -16.33 10.69 -20.00
C ALA A 57 -16.16 9.32 -19.34
N PHE A 58 -15.03 8.65 -19.57
CA PHE A 58 -14.68 7.39 -18.93
C PHE A 58 -14.66 7.53 -17.38
N TRP A 59 -14.00 8.56 -16.86
CA TRP A 59 -13.91 8.75 -15.40
C TRP A 59 -15.24 9.13 -14.76
N ARG A 60 -16.14 9.78 -15.49
CA ARG A 60 -17.51 10.02 -15.03
C ARG A 60 -18.31 8.72 -14.93
N GLU A 61 -18.12 7.81 -15.89
CA GLU A 61 -18.72 6.48 -15.85
C GLU A 61 -18.19 5.69 -14.63
N VAL A 62 -16.85 5.64 -14.43
CA VAL A 62 -16.23 5.03 -13.26
C VAL A 62 -16.77 5.62 -11.96
N ALA A 63 -16.90 6.95 -11.86
CA ALA A 63 -17.44 7.63 -10.69
C ALA A 63 -18.90 7.23 -10.39
N GLY A 64 -19.67 6.82 -11.41
CA GLY A 64 -21.04 6.33 -11.26
C GLY A 64 -21.16 5.04 -10.46
N TYR A 65 -20.07 4.29 -10.31
CA TYR A 65 -20.04 3.07 -9.50
C TYR A 65 -19.82 3.32 -8.00
N TYR A 66 -19.69 4.57 -7.57
CA TYR A 66 -19.45 4.93 -6.17
C TYR A 66 -20.49 5.91 -5.67
N ASP A 67 -20.93 5.73 -4.41
CA ASP A 67 -21.80 6.70 -3.74
C ASP A 67 -21.07 8.03 -3.51
N ARG A 68 -21.78 9.14 -3.75
CA ARG A 68 -21.27 10.46 -3.44
C ARG A 68 -21.52 10.80 -1.97
N THR A 69 -20.51 11.37 -1.31
CA THR A 69 -20.71 11.97 0.00
C THR A 69 -21.44 13.31 -0.16
N ALA A 70 -22.59 13.44 0.45
CA ALA A 70 -23.38 14.68 0.33
C ALA A 70 -22.64 15.87 0.94
N GLY A 71 -22.55 16.96 0.20
CA GLY A 71 -21.97 18.22 0.67
C GLY A 71 -20.44 18.23 0.86
N ILE A 72 -19.74 17.15 0.54
CA ILE A 72 -18.29 17.02 0.72
C ILE A 72 -17.66 16.43 -0.53
N VAL A 73 -16.52 16.97 -0.95
CA VAL A 73 -15.64 16.37 -1.95
C VAL A 73 -14.62 15.50 -1.21
N ASN A 74 -14.83 14.17 -1.22
CA ASN A 74 -13.89 13.24 -0.61
C ASN A 74 -12.77 12.91 -1.60
N LEU A 75 -11.53 13.20 -1.23
CA LEU A 75 -10.33 12.94 -2.01
C LEU A 75 -9.46 11.82 -1.41
N GLU A 76 -9.91 11.21 -0.31
CA GLU A 76 -9.14 10.19 0.39
C GLU A 76 -9.86 8.84 0.36
N HIS A 77 -9.13 7.79 -0.02
CA HIS A 77 -9.57 6.39 0.02
C HIS A 77 -8.65 5.47 0.83
N GLY A 78 -7.50 5.97 1.28
CA GLY A 78 -6.50 5.14 1.99
C GLY A 78 -6.82 4.93 3.47
N TYR A 79 -7.75 5.70 4.05
CA TYR A 79 -8.18 5.54 5.45
C TYR A 79 -9.47 4.73 5.54
N TRP A 80 -10.58 5.28 5.08
CA TRP A 80 -11.86 4.60 4.96
C TRP A 80 -12.36 4.74 3.52
N GLY A 81 -11.92 3.79 2.68
CA GLY A 81 -12.27 3.78 1.26
C GLY A 81 -13.71 3.34 1.03
N LYS A 82 -14.28 3.81 -0.07
CA LYS A 82 -15.60 3.36 -0.55
C LYS A 82 -15.43 2.15 -1.44
N MET A 83 -16.32 1.19 -1.30
CA MET A 83 -16.46 0.09 -2.27
C MET A 83 -17.23 0.58 -3.48
N ALA A 84 -16.80 0.16 -4.67
CA ALA A 84 -17.66 0.25 -5.85
C ALA A 84 -18.93 -0.60 -5.64
N HIS A 85 -20.07 -0.21 -6.19
CA HIS A 85 -21.35 -0.91 -6.00
C HIS A 85 -21.27 -2.42 -6.27
N PRO A 86 -20.61 -2.91 -7.35
CA PRO A 86 -20.46 -4.35 -7.57
C PRO A 86 -19.64 -5.05 -6.49
N VAL A 87 -18.58 -4.39 -5.99
CA VAL A 87 -17.73 -4.92 -4.90
C VAL A 87 -18.53 -4.98 -3.60
N GLN A 88 -19.31 -3.94 -3.30
CA GLN A 88 -20.18 -3.90 -2.11
C GLN A 88 -21.24 -5.02 -2.17
N ALA A 89 -21.88 -5.22 -3.33
CA ALA A 89 -22.85 -6.29 -3.52
C ALA A 89 -22.23 -7.66 -3.27
N ALA A 90 -21.06 -7.93 -3.86
CA ALA A 90 -20.33 -9.17 -3.65
C ALA A 90 -19.92 -9.39 -2.20
N TYR A 91 -19.48 -8.35 -1.50
CA TYR A 91 -19.15 -8.39 -0.08
C TYR A 91 -20.37 -8.75 0.78
N LEU A 92 -21.54 -8.14 0.52
CA LEU A 92 -22.76 -8.42 1.24
C LEU A 92 -23.23 -9.86 1.00
N ASP A 93 -23.14 -10.36 -0.23
CA ASP A 93 -23.49 -11.75 -0.58
C ASP A 93 -22.51 -12.73 0.07
N ALA A 94 -21.21 -12.39 0.13
CA ALA A 94 -20.23 -13.16 0.87
C ALA A 94 -20.58 -13.26 2.35
N THR A 95 -20.94 -12.16 2.95
CA THR A 95 -21.32 -12.09 4.37
C THR A 95 -22.56 -12.97 4.64
N ARG A 96 -23.59 -12.90 3.79
CA ARG A 96 -24.77 -13.75 3.89
C ARG A 96 -24.43 -15.23 3.76
N MET A 97 -23.60 -15.59 2.79
CA MET A 97 -23.18 -16.97 2.55
C MET A 97 -22.38 -17.52 3.73
N VAL A 98 -21.40 -16.80 4.22
CA VAL A 98 -20.61 -17.21 5.39
C VAL A 98 -21.49 -17.38 6.61
N ASN A 99 -22.46 -16.49 6.84
CA ASN A 99 -23.41 -16.62 7.94
C ASN A 99 -24.31 -17.85 7.78
N ALA A 100 -24.73 -18.18 6.56
CA ALA A 100 -25.60 -19.35 6.30
C ALA A 100 -24.84 -20.68 6.39
N GLN A 101 -23.62 -20.73 5.90
CA GLN A 101 -22.84 -21.98 5.86
C GLN A 101 -21.93 -22.16 7.08
N ASN A 102 -21.57 -21.06 7.75
CA ASN A 102 -20.86 -21.06 9.02
C ASN A 102 -19.60 -21.95 9.00
N SER A 103 -19.49 -22.84 9.99
CA SER A 103 -18.33 -23.73 10.15
C SER A 103 -18.18 -24.76 9.02
N PHE A 104 -19.21 -25.03 8.23
CA PHE A 104 -19.09 -25.87 7.06
C PHE A 104 -18.21 -25.21 6.00
N TYR A 105 -18.51 -23.96 5.65
CA TYR A 105 -17.68 -23.18 4.74
C TYR A 105 -16.23 -23.05 5.25
N ALA A 106 -16.07 -22.72 6.54
CA ALA A 106 -14.75 -22.56 7.14
C ALA A 106 -13.87 -23.83 7.03
N ARG A 107 -14.48 -25.02 6.99
CA ARG A 107 -13.75 -26.30 6.92
C ARG A 107 -13.62 -26.87 5.52
N LYS A 108 -14.36 -26.36 4.55
CA LYS A 108 -14.43 -26.94 3.21
C LYS A 108 -13.85 -26.05 2.11
N ASP A 109 -14.22 -24.77 2.14
CA ASP A 109 -14.00 -23.89 0.99
C ASP A 109 -13.12 -22.69 1.32
N PHE A 110 -13.03 -22.28 2.61
CA PHE A 110 -12.33 -21.06 3.04
C PHE A 110 -10.85 -21.04 2.61
N ASP A 111 -10.11 -22.12 2.80
CA ASP A 111 -8.69 -22.18 2.46
C ASP A 111 -8.45 -21.98 0.95
N GLY A 112 -9.36 -22.51 0.13
CA GLY A 112 -9.31 -22.35 -1.32
C GLY A 112 -9.58 -20.91 -1.74
N ASP A 113 -10.59 -20.28 -1.14
CA ASP A 113 -10.95 -18.87 -1.41
C ASP A 113 -9.86 -17.91 -0.92
N GLU A 114 -9.28 -18.18 0.27
CA GLU A 114 -8.18 -17.39 0.82
C GLU A 114 -6.94 -17.47 -0.05
N LYS A 115 -6.56 -18.68 -0.48
CA LYS A 115 -5.44 -18.89 -1.41
C LYS A 115 -5.66 -18.15 -2.74
N ALA A 116 -6.87 -18.23 -3.31
CA ALA A 116 -7.19 -17.53 -4.53
C ALA A 116 -7.14 -16.00 -4.38
N ALA A 117 -7.56 -15.46 -3.23
CA ALA A 117 -7.46 -14.04 -2.92
C ALA A 117 -5.99 -13.59 -2.81
N ARG A 118 -5.14 -14.38 -2.12
CA ARG A 118 -3.69 -14.10 -2.03
C ARG A 118 -3.02 -14.11 -3.40
N ALA A 119 -3.33 -15.09 -4.23
CA ALA A 119 -2.77 -15.18 -5.58
C ALA A 119 -3.12 -13.95 -6.43
N GLN A 120 -4.35 -13.43 -6.34
CA GLN A 120 -4.76 -12.21 -7.05
C GLN A 120 -4.02 -10.97 -6.54
N VAL A 121 -3.84 -10.82 -5.22
CA VAL A 121 -3.07 -9.71 -4.64
C VAL A 121 -1.60 -9.81 -5.07
N ALA A 122 -1.02 -11.00 -5.04
CA ALA A 122 0.35 -11.25 -5.44
C ALA A 122 0.61 -10.90 -6.91
N ASP A 123 -0.31 -11.27 -7.81
CA ASP A 123 -0.25 -10.94 -9.24
C ASP A 123 -0.22 -9.41 -9.47
N VAL A 124 -1.10 -8.68 -8.79
CA VAL A 124 -1.15 -7.21 -8.88
C VAL A 124 0.14 -6.56 -8.35
N LEU A 125 0.71 -7.09 -7.28
CA LEU A 125 1.95 -6.58 -6.66
C LEU A 125 3.22 -7.05 -7.37
N GLY A 126 3.14 -8.09 -8.21
CA GLY A 126 4.26 -8.69 -8.90
C GLY A 126 5.16 -9.54 -8.00
N VAL A 127 4.58 -10.23 -7.02
CA VAL A 127 5.27 -11.10 -6.07
C VAL A 127 4.66 -12.52 -6.07
N HIS A 128 5.26 -13.46 -5.35
CA HIS A 128 4.71 -14.80 -5.20
C HIS A 128 3.60 -14.84 -4.12
N GLU A 129 2.61 -15.74 -4.28
CA GLU A 129 1.50 -15.84 -3.31
C GLU A 129 1.93 -16.16 -1.88
N ASP A 130 3.06 -16.85 -1.70
CA ASP A 130 3.63 -17.18 -0.39
C ASP A 130 4.28 -15.98 0.32
N GLU A 131 4.47 -14.86 -0.40
CA GLU A 131 4.97 -13.60 0.16
C GLU A 131 3.83 -12.72 0.71
N ILE A 132 2.56 -13.14 0.53
CA ILE A 132 1.38 -12.40 0.95
C ILE A 132 0.79 -13.00 2.21
N VAL A 133 0.54 -12.14 3.20
CA VAL A 133 -0.23 -12.46 4.40
C VAL A 133 -1.42 -11.51 4.47
N LEU A 134 -2.64 -12.06 4.49
CA LEU A 134 -3.85 -11.26 4.66
C LEU A 134 -4.02 -10.90 6.13
N THR A 135 -4.20 -9.60 6.39
CA THR A 135 -4.48 -9.03 7.71
C THR A 135 -5.73 -8.16 7.63
N ARG A 136 -6.18 -7.62 8.76
CA ARG A 136 -7.38 -6.75 8.76
C ARG A 136 -7.12 -5.39 8.10
N ASN A 137 -5.89 -4.91 8.14
CA ASN A 137 -5.46 -3.64 7.54
C ASN A 137 -3.94 -3.46 7.67
N ALA A 138 -3.39 -2.43 7.00
CA ALA A 138 -1.99 -2.06 7.08
C ALA A 138 -1.51 -1.81 8.52
N THR A 139 -2.37 -1.26 9.39
CA THR A 139 -2.01 -1.01 10.79
C THR A 139 -1.68 -2.30 11.52
N GLU A 140 -2.51 -3.33 11.38
CA GLU A 140 -2.23 -4.65 11.95
C GLU A 140 -0.96 -5.27 11.35
N ALA A 141 -0.82 -5.24 10.03
CA ALA A 141 0.34 -5.78 9.34
C ALA A 141 1.65 -5.16 9.86
N ILE A 142 1.74 -3.84 9.88
CA ILE A 142 2.96 -3.13 10.29
C ILE A 142 3.23 -3.27 11.79
N HIS A 143 2.21 -3.25 12.65
CA HIS A 143 2.40 -3.52 14.07
C HIS A 143 2.94 -4.93 14.31
N ASN A 144 2.45 -5.93 13.57
CA ASN A 144 2.95 -7.30 13.67
C ASN A 144 4.40 -7.39 13.22
N LEU A 145 4.76 -6.76 12.09
CA LEU A 145 6.14 -6.70 11.60
C LEU A 145 7.07 -6.08 12.65
N ILE A 146 6.76 -4.89 13.16
CA ILE A 146 7.61 -4.19 14.15
C ILE A 146 7.76 -5.01 15.43
N ARG A 147 6.67 -5.52 15.96
CA ARG A 147 6.69 -6.23 17.27
C ARG A 147 7.38 -7.58 17.19
N GLN A 148 7.25 -8.29 16.09
CA GLN A 148 7.79 -9.63 15.91
C GLN A 148 9.16 -9.64 15.23
N TYR A 149 9.67 -8.48 14.82
CA TYR A 149 11.00 -8.38 14.22
C TYR A 149 12.06 -8.85 15.22
N ARG A 150 12.92 -9.78 14.76
CA ARG A 150 13.89 -10.49 15.63
C ARG A 150 15.34 -10.08 15.39
N GLY A 151 15.62 -9.31 14.36
CA GLY A 151 16.97 -8.89 13.98
C GLY A 151 17.52 -7.71 14.78
N LEU A 152 17.03 -7.48 16.03
CA LEU A 152 17.51 -6.38 16.89
C LEU A 152 18.13 -6.91 18.18
N GLU A 153 19.30 -6.38 18.50
CA GLU A 153 20.02 -6.63 19.74
C GLU A 153 20.03 -5.36 20.64
N PRO A 154 20.19 -5.50 21.97
CA PRO A 154 20.30 -4.36 22.86
C PRO A 154 21.43 -3.42 22.44
N GLY A 155 21.13 -2.12 22.28
CA GLY A 155 22.05 -1.10 21.78
C GLY A 155 21.83 -0.72 20.33
N ASP A 156 21.10 -1.52 19.57
CA ASP A 156 20.73 -1.18 18.20
C ASP A 156 19.79 0.02 18.13
N ARG A 157 19.70 0.57 16.93
CA ARG A 157 18.82 1.70 16.63
C ARG A 157 17.80 1.32 15.57
N VAL A 158 16.63 1.95 15.68
CA VAL A 158 15.57 1.89 14.66
C VAL A 158 15.25 3.32 14.19
N LEU A 159 14.95 3.47 12.92
CA LEU A 159 14.64 4.76 12.32
C LEU A 159 13.16 4.88 12.02
N LEU A 160 12.61 6.06 12.27
CA LEU A 160 11.28 6.50 11.83
C LEU A 160 11.36 7.97 11.42
N SER A 161 10.32 8.49 10.79
CA SER A 161 10.23 9.91 10.43
C SER A 161 9.02 10.59 11.07
N ASP A 162 9.04 11.92 11.09
CA ASP A 162 7.92 12.72 11.59
C ASP A 162 6.65 12.55 10.74
N ILE A 163 6.80 12.25 9.44
CA ILE A 163 5.68 12.01 8.51
C ILE A 163 5.11 10.59 8.55
N ASP A 164 5.73 9.67 9.29
CA ASP A 164 5.18 8.33 9.45
C ASP A 164 3.86 8.36 10.20
N TYR A 165 2.99 7.40 9.87
CA TYR A 165 1.67 7.35 10.49
C TYR A 165 1.74 7.39 12.02
N PRO A 166 1.01 8.31 12.67
CA PRO A 166 1.11 8.50 14.12
C PRO A 166 0.85 7.24 14.95
N GLY A 167 0.07 6.29 14.42
CA GLY A 167 -0.21 5.01 15.06
C GLY A 167 1.01 4.09 15.18
N PHE A 168 2.00 4.20 14.30
CA PHE A 168 3.20 3.34 14.31
C PHE A 168 4.33 3.88 15.20
N LYS A 169 4.43 5.20 15.35
CA LYS A 169 5.50 5.82 16.16
C LYS A 169 5.57 5.28 17.61
N PRO A 170 4.45 5.13 18.33
CA PRO A 170 4.49 4.52 19.67
C PRO A 170 5.01 3.09 19.66
N THR A 171 4.75 2.31 18.61
CA THR A 171 5.22 0.92 18.52
C THR A 171 6.72 0.86 18.23
N MET A 172 7.24 1.74 17.38
CA MET A 172 8.68 1.87 17.17
C MET A 172 9.40 2.26 18.48
N ARG A 173 8.86 3.23 19.22
CA ARG A 173 9.39 3.66 20.51
C ARG A 173 9.18 2.62 21.64
N TRP A 174 8.19 1.73 21.52
CA TRP A 174 8.02 0.63 22.45
C TRP A 174 9.22 -0.33 22.47
N LEU A 175 9.92 -0.48 21.34
CA LEU A 175 11.14 -1.27 21.24
C LEU A 175 12.23 -0.78 22.21
N GLU A 176 12.26 0.52 22.55
CA GLU A 176 13.20 1.08 23.51
C GLU A 176 13.01 0.47 24.91
N LYS A 177 11.77 0.40 25.38
CA LYS A 177 11.45 -0.09 26.72
C LYS A 177 11.57 -1.60 26.86
N GLY A 178 11.18 -2.32 25.80
CA GLY A 178 11.10 -3.77 25.83
C GLY A 178 12.40 -4.50 25.46
N ARG A 179 13.29 -3.85 24.68
CA ARG A 179 14.44 -4.53 24.08
C ARG A 179 15.77 -3.78 24.21
N GLY A 180 15.80 -2.63 24.88
CA GLY A 180 17.02 -1.82 24.98
C GLY A 180 17.46 -1.19 23.66
N ILE A 181 16.54 -1.01 22.73
CA ILE A 181 16.74 -0.38 21.41
C ILE A 181 16.63 1.13 21.57
N ARG A 182 17.19 1.90 20.66
CA ARG A 182 17.02 3.36 20.58
C ARG A 182 16.29 3.75 19.31
N ALA A 183 15.16 4.45 19.43
CA ALA A 183 14.44 5.02 18.28
C ALA A 183 15.06 6.38 17.89
N VAL A 184 15.36 6.55 16.62
CA VAL A 184 15.86 7.78 16.00
C VAL A 184 14.76 8.32 15.08
N GLU A 185 14.44 9.60 15.18
CA GLU A 185 13.42 10.23 14.34
C GLU A 185 14.07 11.25 13.40
N VAL A 186 13.81 11.08 12.09
CA VAL A 186 14.16 12.08 11.07
C VAL A 186 12.99 13.06 10.95
N VAL A 187 13.27 14.35 11.02
CA VAL A 187 12.31 15.42 10.79
C VAL A 187 12.49 15.93 9.37
N LEU A 188 11.48 15.72 8.53
CA LEU A 188 11.51 16.12 7.13
C LEU A 188 11.04 17.57 6.98
N PRO A 189 11.66 18.39 6.13
CA PRO A 189 11.19 19.76 5.90
C PRO A 189 9.85 19.75 5.18
N THR A 190 8.97 20.69 5.53
CA THR A 190 7.63 20.84 4.92
C THR A 190 7.67 21.11 3.41
N ARG A 191 8.82 21.58 2.91
CA ARG A 191 9.09 21.76 1.48
C ARG A 191 10.45 21.18 1.17
N ALA A 192 10.49 20.08 0.44
CA ALA A 192 11.71 19.43 0.02
C ALA A 192 11.52 18.78 -1.36
N THR A 193 12.61 18.74 -2.11
CA THR A 193 12.70 17.87 -3.28
C THR A 193 12.94 16.43 -2.87
N GLN A 194 12.64 15.45 -3.73
CA GLN A 194 12.96 14.05 -3.47
C GLN A 194 14.47 13.82 -3.20
N ALA A 195 15.34 14.60 -3.85
CA ALA A 195 16.77 14.53 -3.59
C ALA A 195 17.12 14.97 -2.17
N GLN A 196 16.52 16.04 -1.68
CA GLN A 196 16.74 16.51 -0.31
C GLN A 196 16.21 15.51 0.72
N ILE A 197 15.04 14.91 0.48
CA ILE A 197 14.52 13.86 1.35
C ILE A 197 15.49 12.67 1.40
N TYR A 198 15.96 12.20 0.25
CA TYR A 198 16.94 11.13 0.18
C TYR A 198 18.20 11.45 1.00
N GLU A 199 18.78 12.63 0.81
CA GLU A 199 19.98 13.07 1.53
C GLU A 199 19.77 13.10 3.05
N MET A 200 18.58 13.47 3.53
CA MET A 200 18.27 13.46 4.97
C MET A 200 18.29 12.05 5.55
N TYR A 201 17.76 11.07 4.82
CA TYR A 201 17.86 9.67 5.25
C TYR A 201 19.30 9.18 5.24
N VAL A 202 20.09 9.52 4.21
CA VAL A 202 21.52 9.16 4.14
C VAL A 202 22.28 9.74 5.32
N GLN A 203 22.07 11.01 5.64
CA GLN A 203 22.70 11.67 6.80
C GLN A 203 22.28 10.99 8.12
N ALA A 204 21.00 10.57 8.24
CA ALA A 204 20.55 9.85 9.41
C ALA A 204 21.24 8.47 9.54
N PHE A 205 21.45 7.76 8.43
CA PHE A 205 22.18 6.49 8.41
C PHE A 205 23.64 6.69 8.82
N GLU A 206 24.33 7.72 8.30
CA GLU A 206 25.71 8.04 8.62
C GLU A 206 25.90 8.42 10.09
N ALA A 207 24.95 9.19 10.64
CA ALA A 207 24.99 9.59 12.04
C ALA A 207 24.66 8.44 13.02
N ASN A 208 24.12 7.32 12.51
CA ASN A 208 23.64 6.21 13.34
C ASN A 208 24.11 4.85 12.79
N PRO A 209 25.38 4.49 12.91
CA PRO A 209 25.93 3.26 12.32
C PRO A 209 25.37 1.95 12.91
N SER A 210 24.66 2.00 14.04
CA SER A 210 23.96 0.86 14.64
C SER A 210 22.47 0.77 14.26
N LEU A 211 22.05 1.42 13.18
CA LEU A 211 20.72 1.25 12.62
C LEU A 211 20.60 -0.14 11.97
N HIS A 212 19.55 -0.88 12.33
CA HIS A 212 19.26 -2.20 11.78
C HIS A 212 17.84 -2.33 11.21
N LEU A 213 16.93 -1.44 11.59
CA LEU A 213 15.55 -1.44 11.10
C LEU A 213 15.07 -0.01 10.83
N MET A 214 14.33 0.16 9.74
CA MET A 214 13.69 1.42 9.40
C MET A 214 12.21 1.20 9.10
N LEU A 215 11.36 2.08 9.64
CA LEU A 215 10.00 2.30 9.13
C LEU A 215 10.05 3.45 8.13
N ILE A 216 9.40 3.31 6.99
CA ILE A 216 9.32 4.35 5.98
C ILE A 216 7.92 4.42 5.37
N THR A 217 7.32 5.59 5.33
CA THR A 217 6.06 5.84 4.65
C THR A 217 6.29 6.09 3.16
N HIS A 218 5.60 5.35 2.27
CA HIS A 218 5.71 5.57 0.82
C HIS A 218 4.92 6.79 0.36
N ALA A 219 3.66 6.93 0.80
CA ALA A 219 2.86 8.12 0.55
C ALA A 219 2.25 8.62 1.87
N SER A 220 2.62 9.83 2.28
CA SER A 220 2.17 10.39 3.56
C SER A 220 0.69 10.78 3.50
N ASN A 221 -0.09 10.27 4.45
CA ASN A 221 -1.48 10.68 4.66
C ASN A 221 -1.63 12.13 5.11
N GLN A 222 -0.58 12.72 5.72
CA GLN A 222 -0.61 14.07 6.24
C GLN A 222 -0.29 15.13 5.17
N HIS A 223 0.59 14.81 4.22
CA HIS A 223 1.12 15.77 3.27
C HIS A 223 0.89 15.39 1.80
N GLY A 224 0.40 14.18 1.51
CA GLY A 224 0.32 13.66 0.15
C GLY A 224 1.70 13.52 -0.54
N LEU A 225 2.77 13.59 0.25
CA LEU A 225 4.13 13.46 -0.24
C LEU A 225 4.43 12.00 -0.58
N VAL A 226 4.96 11.76 -1.77
CA VAL A 226 5.51 10.46 -2.16
C VAL A 226 7.01 10.47 -1.92
N VAL A 227 7.45 9.64 -0.99
CA VAL A 227 8.86 9.49 -0.61
C VAL A 227 9.60 8.64 -1.65
N PRO A 228 10.86 8.94 -1.99
CA PRO A 228 11.66 8.15 -2.94
C PRO A 228 12.16 6.83 -2.30
N VAL A 229 11.22 5.97 -1.90
CA VAL A 229 11.48 4.75 -1.11
C VAL A 229 12.50 3.85 -1.79
N ALA A 230 12.39 3.60 -3.09
CA ALA A 230 13.31 2.73 -3.81
C ALA A 230 14.78 3.15 -3.67
N ARG A 231 15.07 4.46 -3.74
CA ARG A 231 16.42 4.97 -3.58
C ARG A 231 16.91 4.85 -2.13
N ILE A 232 16.04 5.14 -1.17
CA ILE A 232 16.35 5.09 0.26
C ILE A 232 16.55 3.62 0.69
N ALA A 233 15.69 2.71 0.25
CA ALA A 233 15.79 1.28 0.54
C ALA A 233 17.08 0.68 -0.05
N ALA A 234 17.47 1.06 -1.28
CA ALA A 234 18.73 0.63 -1.86
C ALA A 234 19.94 1.08 -1.04
N GLU A 235 19.91 2.29 -0.46
CA GLU A 235 20.97 2.77 0.44
C GLU A 235 20.95 2.06 1.78
N ALA A 236 19.76 1.86 2.36
CA ALA A 236 19.56 1.11 3.62
C ALA A 236 20.14 -0.31 3.50
N ARG A 237 19.81 -1.01 2.41
CA ARG A 237 20.31 -2.37 2.12
C ARG A 237 21.84 -2.43 2.06
N ARG A 238 22.52 -1.44 1.45
CA ARG A 238 24.00 -1.38 1.42
C ARG A 238 24.61 -1.26 2.82
N ARG A 239 23.83 -0.81 3.78
CA ARG A 239 24.25 -0.62 5.18
C ARG A 239 23.74 -1.72 6.13
N GLY A 240 23.05 -2.72 5.59
CA GLY A 240 22.46 -3.81 6.40
C GLY A 240 21.26 -3.34 7.25
N ILE A 241 20.51 -2.33 6.79
CA ILE A 241 19.31 -1.82 7.45
C ILE A 241 18.10 -2.41 6.75
N ASP A 242 17.30 -3.18 7.48
CA ASP A 242 16.05 -3.74 7.00
C ASP A 242 14.95 -2.66 6.96
N VAL A 243 14.04 -2.77 5.99
CA VAL A 243 13.05 -1.73 5.69
C VAL A 243 11.63 -2.28 5.75
N ILE A 244 10.82 -1.72 6.65
CA ILE A 244 9.37 -1.90 6.68
C ILE A 244 8.73 -0.68 6.03
N CYS A 245 7.97 -0.89 4.95
CA CYS A 245 7.29 0.16 4.21
C CYS A 245 5.81 0.26 4.56
N ASP A 246 5.37 1.44 4.97
CA ASP A 246 3.95 1.79 5.03
C ASP A 246 3.47 2.24 3.65
N ALA A 247 2.76 1.35 2.97
CA ALA A 247 2.16 1.59 1.66
C ALA A 247 0.64 1.78 1.71
N ALA A 248 0.06 2.03 2.90
CA ALA A 248 -1.39 2.16 3.09
C ALA A 248 -2.04 3.22 2.20
N GLN A 249 -1.34 4.33 1.94
CA GLN A 249 -1.83 5.43 1.09
C GLN A 249 -1.28 5.38 -0.34
N SER A 250 -0.39 4.45 -0.66
CA SER A 250 0.24 4.40 -1.98
C SER A 250 -0.31 3.30 -2.87
N TRP A 251 -0.60 2.13 -2.33
CA TRP A 251 -1.16 1.05 -3.12
C TRP A 251 -2.55 1.44 -3.66
N GLY A 252 -2.73 1.30 -4.97
CA GLY A 252 -3.93 1.79 -5.65
C GLY A 252 -3.93 3.29 -6.00
N LEU A 253 -2.96 4.08 -5.53
CA LEU A 253 -2.84 5.52 -5.81
C LEU A 253 -1.55 5.90 -6.54
N VAL A 254 -0.48 5.16 -6.33
CA VAL A 254 0.81 5.32 -6.98
C VAL A 254 1.08 4.06 -7.80
N ASP A 255 1.56 4.23 -9.02
CA ASP A 255 1.94 3.12 -9.88
C ASP A 255 3.32 2.58 -9.48
N PHE A 256 3.37 1.37 -8.95
CA PHE A 256 4.61 0.64 -8.60
C PHE A 256 4.36 -0.86 -8.49
N ARG A 257 5.39 -1.64 -8.72
CA ARG A 257 5.46 -3.04 -8.30
C ARG A 257 6.26 -3.12 -7.00
N LEU A 258 5.91 -4.06 -6.13
CA LEU A 258 6.54 -4.14 -4.80
C LEU A 258 8.06 -4.34 -4.89
N GLU A 259 8.52 -5.14 -5.84
CA GLU A 259 9.95 -5.37 -6.12
C GLU A 259 10.72 -4.09 -6.46
N GLU A 260 10.05 -3.11 -7.11
CA GLU A 260 10.66 -1.82 -7.49
C GLU A 260 10.97 -0.95 -6.26
N LEU A 261 10.24 -1.12 -5.16
CA LEU A 261 10.51 -0.40 -3.92
C LEU A 261 11.76 -0.93 -3.21
N GLY A 262 12.12 -2.19 -3.42
CA GLY A 262 13.31 -2.81 -2.84
C GLY A 262 13.29 -2.88 -1.32
N VAL A 263 12.13 -2.91 -0.70
CA VAL A 263 11.93 -3.02 0.75
C VAL A 263 11.83 -4.49 1.17
N ASP A 264 12.04 -4.77 2.45
CA ASP A 264 11.99 -6.14 2.97
C ASP A 264 10.56 -6.55 3.30
N TRP A 265 9.75 -5.62 3.78
CA TRP A 265 8.32 -5.83 4.03
C TRP A 265 7.51 -4.58 3.71
N ALA A 266 6.26 -4.78 3.31
CA ALA A 266 5.30 -3.70 3.12
C ALA A 266 3.95 -4.04 3.75
N GLY A 267 3.30 -3.04 4.36
CA GLY A 267 1.92 -3.12 4.82
C GLY A 267 1.03 -2.17 4.03
N PHE A 268 -0.13 -2.66 3.56
CA PHE A 268 -1.08 -1.87 2.76
C PHE A 268 -2.53 -2.29 3.04
N ASN A 269 -3.49 -1.50 2.56
CA ASN A 269 -4.93 -1.77 2.70
C ASN A 269 -5.51 -2.36 1.43
#